data_60b7a50a3c38cb95ddccf394c49f2838
#
_entry.id   60b7a50a3c38cb95ddccf394c49f2838
#
_cell.length_a   1.000
_cell.length_b   1.000
_cell.length_c   1.000
_cell.angle_alpha   90.00
_cell.angle_beta   90.00
_cell.angle_gamma   90.00
#
_symmetry.space_group_name_H-M   'P 1'
#
loop_
_entity.id
_entity.type
_entity.pdbx_description
1 polymer ?
#
loop_
_entity_poly.entity_id
_entity_poly.type
_entity_poly.pdbx_seq_one_letter_code
_entity_poly.pdbx_strand_id
1 'polypeptide(L)'
;AKESGKLLLENKKELNKSLKSNNKDTKLIADLKAENLIKEIIVKKSKYPILAEESGKSVEDLGDTFWVIDPLDGTANYSRGIPICCVSIGLVKNMKSLLGVVYDFNNKDMYVGNSLTKISTLNNDKIIVSDYKKKSDGVLVTGLPVNSDYTSTSLEKIIYDMQSWKKIRM
;
A
#
# COMPACT_ATOMS: atom_id res chain seq x y z
N ALA A 1 0.10 -1.82 -11.85
CA ALA A 1 -0.89 -1.18 -10.98
C ALA A 1 -2.22 -0.92 -11.70
N LYS A 2 -2.25 -0.18 -12.81
CA LYS A 2 -3.52 0.16 -13.53
C LYS A 2 -4.35 -1.06 -13.92
N GLU A 3 -3.74 -2.06 -14.55
CA GLU A 3 -4.45 -3.27 -14.95
C GLU A 3 -5.02 -4.04 -13.76
N SER A 4 -4.27 -4.10 -12.67
CA SER A 4 -4.75 -4.73 -11.43
C SER A 4 -5.90 -3.95 -10.79
N GLY A 5 -5.79 -2.63 -10.70
CA GLY A 5 -6.89 -1.79 -10.21
C GLY A 5 -8.15 -1.89 -11.06
N LYS A 6 -8.02 -1.98 -12.39
CA LYS A 6 -9.13 -2.24 -13.30
C LYS A 6 -9.79 -3.60 -13.01
N LEU A 7 -8.99 -4.66 -12.88
CA LEU A 7 -9.46 -5.99 -12.50
C LEU A 7 -10.29 -5.94 -11.22
N LEU A 8 -9.77 -5.26 -10.17
CA LEU A 8 -10.41 -5.15 -8.87
C LEU A 8 -11.75 -4.40 -8.91
N LEU A 9 -11.85 -3.35 -9.73
CA LEU A 9 -13.10 -2.59 -9.89
C LEU A 9 -14.15 -3.35 -10.69
N GLU A 10 -13.78 -3.84 -11.87
CA GLU A 10 -14.73 -4.43 -12.82
C GLU A 10 -15.30 -5.76 -12.34
N ASN A 11 -14.51 -6.52 -11.56
CA ASN A 11 -14.90 -7.87 -11.11
C ASN A 11 -15.18 -7.93 -9.60
N LYS A 12 -15.45 -6.80 -8.95
CA LYS A 12 -15.59 -6.72 -7.49
C LYS A 12 -16.58 -7.74 -6.92
N LYS A 13 -17.73 -7.96 -7.56
CA LYS A 13 -18.75 -8.92 -7.07
C LYS A 13 -18.23 -10.36 -7.03
N GLU A 14 -17.42 -10.74 -8.01
CA GLU A 14 -16.87 -12.09 -8.11
C GLU A 14 -15.64 -12.26 -7.22
N LEU A 15 -14.82 -11.22 -7.15
CA LEU A 15 -13.54 -11.23 -6.43
C LEU A 15 -13.70 -11.02 -4.93
N ASN A 16 -14.77 -10.38 -4.49
CA ASN A 16 -15.07 -10.12 -3.08
C ASN A 16 -15.60 -11.35 -2.35
N LYS A 17 -14.91 -12.48 -2.53
CA LYS A 17 -15.18 -13.75 -1.84
C LYS A 17 -14.03 -14.08 -0.93
N SER A 18 -14.32 -14.27 0.34
CA SER A 18 -13.30 -14.62 1.35
C SER A 18 -12.74 -16.01 1.08
N LEU A 19 -11.41 -16.09 1.02
CA LEU A 19 -10.65 -17.34 1.03
C LEU A 19 -10.33 -17.75 2.47
N LYS A 20 -10.00 -16.76 3.30
CA LYS A 20 -9.69 -16.93 4.70
C LYS A 20 -10.04 -15.65 5.43
N SER A 21 -10.69 -15.78 6.56
CA SER A 21 -10.97 -14.64 7.45
C SER A 21 -10.78 -15.08 8.88
N ASN A 22 -10.13 -14.27 9.68
CA ASN A 22 -10.04 -14.39 11.13
C ASN A 22 -10.38 -13.05 11.78
N ASN A 23 -10.25 -12.95 13.11
CA ASN A 23 -10.63 -11.74 13.85
C ASN A 23 -9.78 -10.51 13.50
N LYS A 24 -8.65 -10.67 12.80
CA LYS A 24 -7.68 -9.60 12.54
C LYS A 24 -7.33 -9.42 11.06
N ASP A 25 -7.61 -10.45 10.23
CA ASP A 25 -7.17 -10.46 8.84
C ASP A 25 -8.22 -11.08 7.93
N THR A 26 -8.32 -10.57 6.69
CA THR A 26 -9.25 -11.04 5.66
C THR A 26 -8.50 -11.15 4.34
N LYS A 27 -8.44 -12.35 3.78
CA LYS A 27 -7.87 -12.64 2.47
C LYS A 27 -8.98 -12.99 1.50
N LEU A 28 -8.98 -12.35 0.35
CA LEU A 28 -9.99 -12.51 -0.70
C LEU A 28 -9.39 -13.19 -1.95
N ILE A 29 -10.26 -13.65 -2.84
CA ILE A 29 -9.88 -14.04 -4.20
C ILE A 29 -9.26 -12.85 -4.95
N ALA A 30 -9.70 -11.64 -4.62
CA ALA A 30 -9.19 -10.39 -5.18
C ALA A 30 -7.67 -10.25 -5.04
N ASP A 31 -7.14 -10.48 -3.84
CA ASP A 31 -5.71 -10.38 -3.53
C ASP A 31 -4.89 -11.30 -4.45
N LEU A 32 -5.25 -12.58 -4.51
CA LEU A 32 -4.54 -13.56 -5.35
C LEU A 32 -4.63 -13.26 -6.84
N LYS A 33 -5.80 -12.85 -7.33
CA LYS A 33 -5.99 -12.55 -8.75
C LYS A 33 -5.22 -11.29 -9.16
N ALA A 34 -5.24 -10.26 -8.32
CA ALA A 34 -4.49 -9.04 -8.51
C ALA A 34 -2.98 -9.30 -8.49
N GLU A 35 -2.49 -10.08 -7.51
CA GLU A 35 -1.09 -10.46 -7.41
C GLU A 35 -0.60 -11.20 -8.65
N ASN A 36 -1.33 -12.23 -9.07
CA ASN A 36 -0.96 -13.02 -10.24
C ASN A 36 -0.86 -12.16 -11.51
N LEU A 37 -1.82 -11.26 -11.73
CA LEU A 37 -1.79 -10.33 -12.87
C LEU A 37 -0.57 -9.40 -12.81
N ILE A 38 -0.25 -8.85 -11.63
CA ILE A 38 0.92 -7.98 -11.46
C ILE A 38 2.20 -8.76 -11.75
N LYS A 39 2.33 -9.97 -11.19
CA LYS A 39 3.50 -10.85 -11.39
C LYS A 39 3.70 -11.20 -12.85
N GLU A 40 2.66 -11.58 -13.57
CA GLU A 40 2.71 -11.87 -15.01
C GLU A 40 3.23 -10.68 -15.82
N ILE A 41 2.79 -9.47 -15.49
CA ILE A 41 3.23 -8.26 -16.20
C ILE A 41 4.69 -7.94 -15.88
N ILE A 42 5.09 -8.06 -14.61
CA ILE A 42 6.47 -7.77 -14.20
C ILE A 42 7.45 -8.75 -14.82
N VAL A 43 7.19 -10.05 -14.73
CA VAL A 43 8.10 -11.10 -15.25
C VAL A 43 8.32 -10.96 -16.76
N LYS A 44 7.33 -10.50 -17.52
CA LYS A 44 7.49 -10.26 -18.97
C LYS A 44 8.45 -9.10 -19.29
N LYS A 45 8.69 -8.18 -18.33
CA LYS A 45 9.43 -6.93 -18.58
C LYS A 45 10.65 -6.74 -17.69
N SER A 46 10.81 -7.55 -16.65
CA SER A 46 11.85 -7.42 -15.65
C SER A 46 12.37 -8.78 -15.22
N LYS A 47 13.68 -8.87 -15.06
CA LYS A 47 14.37 -10.07 -14.55
C LYS A 47 14.52 -10.09 -13.02
N TYR A 48 14.16 -9.02 -12.35
CA TYR A 48 14.31 -8.94 -10.90
C TYR A 48 13.29 -9.83 -10.20
N PRO A 49 13.69 -10.52 -9.12
CA PRO A 49 12.78 -11.30 -8.29
C PRO A 49 11.65 -10.47 -7.70
N ILE A 50 10.65 -11.14 -7.19
CA ILE A 50 9.47 -10.54 -6.60
C ILE A 50 9.30 -11.02 -5.17
N LEU A 51 9.06 -10.09 -4.26
CA LEU A 51 8.50 -10.30 -2.94
C LEU A 51 7.06 -9.80 -2.95
N ALA A 52 6.11 -10.69 -2.81
CA ALA A 52 4.69 -10.37 -2.83
C ALA A 52 4.03 -10.71 -1.49
N GLU A 53 2.99 -9.98 -1.14
CA GLU A 53 2.30 -10.15 0.14
C GLU A 53 1.71 -11.55 0.28
N GLU A 54 1.05 -12.05 -0.77
CA GLU A 54 0.27 -13.26 -0.71
C GLU A 54 1.10 -14.54 -0.90
N SER A 55 2.03 -14.52 -1.83
CA SER A 55 2.84 -15.69 -2.19
C SER A 55 4.27 -15.67 -1.64
N GLY A 56 4.67 -14.55 -1.02
CA GLY A 56 6.02 -14.39 -0.48
C GLY A 56 7.08 -14.21 -1.57
N LYS A 57 8.26 -14.76 -1.35
CA LYS A 57 9.40 -14.66 -2.27
C LYS A 57 9.21 -15.53 -3.51
N SER A 58 9.49 -14.99 -4.70
CA SER A 58 9.48 -15.74 -5.96
C SER A 58 10.69 -16.68 -6.14
N VAL A 59 11.75 -16.43 -5.40
CA VAL A 59 12.99 -17.23 -5.35
C VAL A 59 13.54 -17.22 -3.92
N GLU A 60 14.40 -18.17 -3.58
CA GLU A 60 14.94 -18.30 -2.22
C GLU A 60 15.74 -17.05 -1.81
N ASP A 61 16.65 -16.60 -2.66
CA ASP A 61 17.43 -15.37 -2.48
C ASP A 61 16.98 -14.29 -3.46
N LEU A 62 16.43 -13.20 -2.93
CA LEU A 62 15.98 -12.06 -3.73
C LEU A 62 17.13 -11.20 -4.28
N GLY A 63 18.35 -11.39 -3.76
CA GLY A 63 19.50 -10.56 -4.09
C GLY A 63 19.32 -9.09 -3.70
N ASP A 64 20.15 -8.23 -4.28
CA ASP A 64 20.17 -6.79 -3.94
C ASP A 64 18.99 -5.99 -4.51
N THR A 65 18.39 -6.47 -5.60
CA THR A 65 17.35 -5.73 -6.33
C THR A 65 16.15 -6.62 -6.60
N PHE A 66 14.99 -6.22 -6.11
CA PHE A 66 13.75 -6.97 -6.23
C PHE A 66 12.51 -6.07 -6.20
N TRP A 67 11.42 -6.57 -6.77
CA TRP A 67 10.10 -5.96 -6.68
C TRP A 67 9.42 -6.33 -5.37
N VAL A 68 8.70 -5.37 -4.79
CA VAL A 68 7.79 -5.60 -3.66
C VAL A 68 6.38 -5.29 -4.13
N ILE A 69 5.43 -6.19 -3.86
CA ILE A 69 4.05 -6.08 -4.32
C ILE A 69 3.11 -6.27 -3.14
N ASP A 70 2.23 -5.30 -2.95
CA ASP A 70 0.98 -5.43 -2.22
C ASP A 70 -0.15 -5.25 -3.25
N PRO A 71 -0.84 -6.34 -3.60
CA PRO A 71 -1.81 -6.34 -4.69
C PRO A 71 -3.10 -5.60 -4.35
N LEU A 72 -3.45 -5.53 -3.07
CA LEU A 72 -4.67 -4.89 -2.57
C LEU A 72 -4.49 -4.44 -1.12
N ASP A 73 -3.70 -3.36 -0.91
CA ASP A 73 -3.65 -2.71 0.41
C ASP A 73 -5.05 -2.20 0.81
N GLY A 74 -5.48 -2.60 2.00
CA GLY A 74 -6.82 -2.32 2.48
C GLY A 74 -7.88 -3.36 2.11
N THR A 75 -7.54 -4.65 2.06
CA THR A 75 -8.44 -5.77 1.76
C THR A 75 -9.75 -5.73 2.56
N ALA A 76 -9.67 -5.42 3.86
CA ALA A 76 -10.85 -5.28 4.71
C ALA A 76 -11.76 -4.13 4.28
N ASN A 77 -11.19 -3.01 3.83
CA ASN A 77 -11.94 -1.87 3.29
C ASN A 77 -12.59 -2.24 1.96
N TYR A 78 -11.83 -2.86 1.06
CA TYR A 78 -12.34 -3.33 -0.22
C TYR A 78 -13.54 -4.26 -0.03
N SER A 79 -13.45 -5.24 0.89
CA SER A 79 -14.51 -6.21 1.16
C SER A 79 -15.81 -5.55 1.60
N ARG A 80 -15.73 -4.43 2.30
CA ARG A 80 -16.86 -3.66 2.84
C ARG A 80 -17.32 -2.50 1.95
N GLY A 81 -16.65 -2.28 0.82
CA GLY A 81 -16.97 -1.17 -0.08
C GLY A 81 -16.48 0.19 0.42
N ILE A 82 -15.57 0.22 1.38
CA ILE A 82 -14.90 1.44 1.82
C ILE A 82 -13.82 1.78 0.79
N PRO A 83 -13.84 2.97 0.14
CA PRO A 83 -12.95 3.29 -0.98
C PRO A 83 -11.54 3.72 -0.53
N ILE A 84 -11.04 3.16 0.56
CA ILE A 84 -9.69 3.40 1.10
C ILE A 84 -8.91 2.10 0.91
N CYS A 85 -8.51 1.84 -0.32
CA CYS A 85 -7.69 0.70 -0.71
C CYS A 85 -6.95 1.03 -2.02
N CYS A 86 -5.80 0.42 -2.22
CA CYS A 86 -4.95 0.71 -3.37
C CYS A 86 -4.14 -0.51 -3.83
N VAL A 87 -3.46 -0.38 -4.96
CA VAL A 87 -2.41 -1.30 -5.42
C VAL A 87 -1.06 -0.63 -5.16
N SER A 88 -0.16 -1.31 -4.47
CA SER A 88 1.17 -0.80 -4.15
C SER A 88 2.26 -1.69 -4.78
N ILE A 89 3.19 -1.07 -5.53
CA ILE A 89 4.30 -1.76 -6.19
C ILE A 89 5.57 -0.95 -6.01
N GLY A 90 6.62 -1.57 -5.51
CA GLY A 90 7.93 -0.94 -5.32
C GLY A 90 9.06 -1.71 -5.97
N LEU A 91 10.11 -1.00 -6.41
CA LEU A 91 11.40 -1.58 -6.73
C LEU A 91 12.39 -1.18 -5.66
N VAL A 92 13.02 -2.17 -5.06
CA VAL A 92 13.99 -1.99 -3.96
C VAL A 92 15.36 -2.40 -4.44
N LYS A 93 16.40 -1.66 -4.02
CA LYS A 93 17.80 -2.03 -4.20
C LYS A 93 18.58 -1.74 -2.92
N ASN A 94 19.35 -2.71 -2.43
CA ASN A 94 20.11 -2.59 -1.17
C ASN A 94 19.23 -2.07 -0.03
N MET A 95 18.03 -2.63 0.11
CA MET A 95 17.02 -2.25 1.12
C MET A 95 16.56 -0.78 1.06
N LYS A 96 16.77 -0.09 -0.07
CA LYS A 96 16.28 1.26 -0.32
C LYS A 96 15.31 1.27 -1.50
N SER A 97 14.21 1.97 -1.35
CA SER A 97 13.24 2.14 -2.44
C SER A 97 13.84 2.96 -3.58
N LEU A 98 13.87 2.40 -4.78
CA LEU A 98 14.26 3.11 -6.01
C LEU A 98 13.06 3.75 -6.70
N LEU A 99 11.98 2.98 -6.81
CA LEU A 99 10.73 3.36 -7.45
C LEU A 99 9.58 2.88 -6.57
N GLY A 100 8.55 3.69 -6.43
CA GLY A 100 7.30 3.31 -5.79
C GLY A 100 6.12 3.79 -6.62
N VAL A 101 5.10 2.95 -6.70
CA VAL A 101 3.82 3.24 -7.32
C VAL A 101 2.72 2.87 -6.35
N VAL A 102 1.84 3.81 -6.05
CA VAL A 102 0.59 3.57 -5.34
C VAL A 102 -0.54 4.01 -6.24
N TYR A 103 -1.46 3.09 -6.54
CA TYR A 103 -2.60 3.37 -7.40
C TYR A 103 -3.90 3.24 -6.62
N ASP A 104 -4.47 4.37 -6.24
CA ASP A 104 -5.85 4.45 -5.77
C ASP A 104 -6.78 4.27 -6.98
N PHE A 105 -7.24 3.05 -7.16
CA PHE A 105 -8.07 2.70 -8.31
C PHE A 105 -9.51 3.24 -8.19
N ASN A 106 -9.98 3.57 -6.98
CA ASN A 106 -11.29 4.16 -6.77
C ASN A 106 -11.35 5.59 -7.31
N ASN A 107 -10.32 6.38 -7.02
CA ASN A 107 -10.18 7.76 -7.51
C ASN A 107 -9.44 7.87 -8.83
N LYS A 108 -8.84 6.77 -9.33
CA LYS A 108 -7.96 6.72 -10.50
C LYS A 108 -6.68 7.55 -10.32
N ASP A 109 -6.22 7.68 -9.08
CA ASP A 109 -5.04 8.46 -8.73
C ASP A 109 -3.79 7.56 -8.69
N MET A 110 -2.82 7.89 -9.54
CA MET A 110 -1.54 7.22 -9.66
C MET A 110 -0.44 8.05 -9.05
N TYR A 111 0.02 7.65 -7.88
CA TYR A 111 1.20 8.22 -7.24
C TYR A 111 2.45 7.46 -7.68
N VAL A 112 3.46 8.17 -8.14
CA VAL A 112 4.75 7.59 -8.53
C VAL A 112 5.86 8.36 -7.86
N GLY A 113 6.77 7.65 -7.20
CA GLY A 113 7.98 8.21 -6.62
C GLY A 113 9.24 7.54 -7.21
N ASN A 114 10.25 8.32 -7.55
CA ASN A 114 11.53 7.83 -8.04
C ASN A 114 12.67 8.49 -7.28
N SER A 115 13.40 7.70 -6.51
CA SER A 115 14.48 8.20 -5.64
C SER A 115 15.74 8.63 -6.42
N LEU A 116 15.96 8.10 -7.62
CA LEU A 116 17.10 8.46 -8.45
C LEU A 116 16.92 9.85 -9.05
N THR A 117 15.74 10.16 -9.54
CA THR A 117 15.41 11.48 -10.11
C THR A 117 14.93 12.48 -9.06
N LYS A 118 14.59 12.00 -7.85
CA LYS A 118 13.96 12.79 -6.77
C LYS A 118 12.66 13.47 -7.22
N ILE A 119 11.93 12.81 -8.11
CA ILE A 119 10.66 13.28 -8.64
C ILE A 119 9.54 12.41 -8.08
N SER A 120 8.48 13.06 -7.62
CA SER A 120 7.22 12.44 -7.28
C SER A 120 6.09 13.06 -8.09
N THR A 121 5.16 12.23 -8.55
CA THR A 121 4.03 12.68 -9.37
C THR A 121 2.72 12.08 -8.90
N LEU A 122 1.64 12.82 -9.14
CA LEU A 122 0.26 12.35 -9.11
C LEU A 122 -0.32 12.51 -10.52
N ASN A 123 -0.72 11.42 -11.14
CA ASN A 123 -1.25 11.41 -12.52
C ASN A 123 -0.34 12.12 -13.53
N ASN A 124 0.97 12.00 -13.38
CA ASN A 124 2.07 12.66 -14.10
C ASN A 124 2.36 14.11 -13.72
N ASP A 125 1.50 14.77 -12.96
CA ASP A 125 1.78 16.11 -12.44
C ASP A 125 2.74 16.02 -11.26
N LYS A 126 3.76 16.87 -11.25
CA LYS A 126 4.76 16.89 -10.17
C LYS A 126 4.10 17.29 -8.85
N ILE A 127 4.34 16.51 -7.82
CA ILE A 127 3.93 16.81 -6.45
C ILE A 127 5.14 17.00 -5.55
N ILE A 128 4.96 17.81 -4.51
CA ILE A 128 5.94 18.03 -3.45
C ILE A 128 5.26 17.90 -2.09
N VAL A 129 6.01 17.52 -1.08
CA VAL A 129 5.50 17.56 0.29
C VAL A 129 5.32 19.00 0.75
N SER A 130 4.39 19.24 1.69
CA SER A 130 4.23 20.54 2.31
C SER A 130 5.49 20.95 3.08
N ASP A 131 5.70 22.25 3.23
CA ASP A 131 6.84 22.83 3.93
C ASP A 131 6.58 23.08 5.43
N TYR A 132 5.47 22.62 5.97
CA TYR A 132 5.17 22.71 7.39
C TYR A 132 6.27 22.07 8.25
N LYS A 133 6.77 22.84 9.23
CA LYS A 133 7.89 22.40 10.09
C LYS A 133 7.43 21.99 11.48
N LYS A 134 6.23 22.39 11.87
CA LYS A 134 5.70 22.14 13.22
C LYS A 134 4.45 21.26 13.15
N LYS A 135 4.34 20.31 14.08
CA LYS A 135 3.13 19.49 14.23
C LYS A 135 1.88 20.36 14.46
N SER A 136 2.02 21.46 15.19
CA SER A 136 0.94 22.42 15.46
C SER A 136 0.33 23.06 14.21
N ASP A 137 0.98 22.99 13.06
CA ASP A 137 0.48 23.55 11.80
C ASP A 137 -0.12 22.45 10.89
N GLY A 138 0.12 21.19 11.24
CA GLY A 138 -0.25 20.03 10.44
C GLY A 138 -1.54 19.34 10.89
N VAL A 139 -2.08 18.52 10.00
CA VAL A 139 -3.15 17.57 10.30
C VAL A 139 -2.56 16.16 10.32
N LEU A 140 -2.70 15.46 11.45
CA LEU A 140 -2.36 14.04 11.55
C LEU A 140 -3.52 13.21 11.02
N VAL A 141 -3.26 12.38 10.03
CA VAL A 141 -4.17 11.30 9.62
C VAL A 141 -3.57 9.99 10.10
N THR A 142 -4.30 9.22 10.87
CA THR A 142 -3.78 8.00 11.48
C THR A 142 -4.86 6.96 11.74
N GLY A 143 -4.44 5.74 11.99
CA GLY A 143 -5.24 4.64 12.51
C GLY A 143 -4.50 3.92 13.63
N LEU A 144 -5.17 3.04 14.34
CA LEU A 144 -4.56 2.21 15.36
C LEU A 144 -4.13 0.86 14.76
N PRO A 145 -2.87 0.41 14.96
CA PRO A 145 -2.43 -0.88 14.46
C PRO A 145 -3.21 -2.04 15.08
N VAL A 146 -3.64 -2.99 14.24
CA VAL A 146 -4.49 -4.12 14.69
C VAL A 146 -3.77 -5.07 15.65
N ASN A 147 -2.44 -5.20 15.49
CA ASN A 147 -1.62 -6.15 16.25
C ASN A 147 -0.82 -5.50 17.39
N SER A 148 -1.18 -4.29 17.80
CA SER A 148 -0.51 -3.61 18.90
C SER A 148 -1.08 -4.03 20.25
N ASP A 149 -0.20 -4.11 21.23
CA ASP A 149 -0.59 -4.18 22.64
C ASP A 149 -1.02 -2.77 23.08
N TYR A 150 -2.30 -2.59 23.29
CA TYR A 150 -2.90 -1.35 23.76
C TYR A 150 -2.89 -1.31 25.29
N THR A 151 -1.71 -1.39 25.91
CA THR A 151 -1.56 -1.09 27.33
C THR A 151 -1.88 0.37 27.60
N SER A 152 -2.30 0.68 28.82
CA SER A 152 -2.58 2.05 29.24
C SER A 152 -1.42 3.00 28.94
N THR A 153 -0.20 2.58 29.24
CA THR A 153 1.03 3.37 29.01
C THR A 153 1.29 3.65 27.52
N SER A 154 1.06 2.66 26.65
CA SER A 154 1.23 2.84 25.21
C SER A 154 0.19 3.81 24.63
N LEU A 155 -1.07 3.69 25.07
CA LEU A 155 -2.14 4.59 24.64
C LEU A 155 -1.92 6.02 25.14
N GLU A 156 -1.51 6.21 26.39
CA GLU A 156 -1.19 7.54 26.94
C GLU A 156 -0.12 8.25 26.13
N LYS A 157 0.95 7.54 25.75
CA LYS A 157 2.02 8.10 24.91
C LYS A 157 1.53 8.50 23.53
N ILE A 158 0.70 7.68 22.89
CA ILE A 158 0.10 7.98 21.58
C ILE A 158 -0.80 9.21 21.71
N ILE A 159 -1.70 9.25 22.69
CA ILE A 159 -2.61 10.37 22.92
C ILE A 159 -1.85 11.66 23.22
N TYR A 160 -0.80 11.58 24.03
CA TYR A 160 0.05 12.73 24.33
C TYR A 160 0.73 13.29 23.07
N ASP A 161 1.30 12.43 22.20
CA ASP A 161 1.91 12.88 20.95
C ASP A 161 0.87 13.47 19.98
N MET A 162 -0.32 12.89 19.93
CA MET A 162 -1.42 13.39 19.10
C MET A 162 -1.84 14.81 19.46
N GLN A 163 -1.80 15.20 20.74
CA GLN A 163 -2.18 16.55 21.19
C GLN A 163 -1.30 17.67 20.61
N SER A 164 -0.10 17.33 20.14
CA SER A 164 0.82 18.30 19.54
C SER A 164 0.43 18.71 18.11
N TRP A 165 -0.52 18.03 17.48
CA TRP A 165 -1.00 18.32 16.13
C TRP A 165 -2.18 19.28 16.12
N LYS A 166 -2.27 20.13 15.08
CA LYS A 166 -3.37 21.09 14.92
C LYS A 166 -4.74 20.42 14.85
N LYS A 167 -4.81 19.31 14.14
CA LYS A 167 -6.02 18.47 14.02
C LYS A 167 -5.63 17.00 13.83
N ILE A 168 -6.53 16.12 14.23
CA ILE A 168 -6.41 14.68 14.03
C ILE A 168 -7.59 14.21 13.19
N ARG A 169 -7.34 13.25 12.31
CA ARG A 169 -8.34 12.49 11.55
C ARG A 169 -8.01 11.00 11.66
N MET A 170 -9.04 10.20 11.94
CA MET A 170 -8.98 8.73 11.97
C MET A 170 -10.00 8.18 11.01
#